data_79511c2479519e2d9ccb9ec05fb646f5
#
_entry.id   79511c2479519e2d9ccb9ec05fb646f5
#
_cell.length_a   1.000
_cell.length_b   1.000
_cell.length_c   1.000
_cell.angle_alpha   90.00
_cell.angle_beta   90.00
_cell.angle_gamma   90.00
#
_symmetry.space_group_name_H-M   'P 1'
#
loop_
_entity.id
_entity.type
_entity.pdbx_description
1 polymer ?
#
loop_
_entity_poly.entity_id
_entity_poly.type
_entity_poly.pdbx_seq_one_letter_code
_entity_poly.pdbx_strand_id
1 'polypeptide(L)'
;ARLMGTKVPTGAVCELVLLCQVKGDTWECLARPGKRMQPGTKVEFGDGSLTAVVDETLPDGNKYVTFTYDTETLYEKLDEFGKMPLPPYITKQLEDQSQYQTVYAKELGSAAAPTAGLHFTPQLMDTIRSRGVNIAEVTLHVGLGTFRPVNEESIEDHQMHSEWYSVSEETAKLIN
;
A
#
# COMPACT_ATOMS: atom_id res chain seq x y z
N ALA A 1 -0.74 -2.52 -2.43
CA ALA A 1 -1.11 -3.93 -2.64
C ALA A 1 0.04 -4.86 -2.24
N ARG A 2 -0.30 -6.07 -1.81
CA ARG A 2 0.62 -7.15 -1.46
C ARG A 2 0.42 -8.28 -2.46
N LEU A 3 1.49 -8.68 -3.15
CA LEU A 3 1.49 -9.73 -4.15
C LEU A 3 2.31 -10.93 -3.67
N MET A 4 1.74 -12.13 -3.79
CA MET A 4 2.44 -13.39 -3.56
C MET A 4 2.79 -14.03 -4.89
N GLY A 5 4.06 -14.24 -5.15
CA GLY A 5 4.55 -14.77 -6.42
C GLY A 5 5.61 -15.85 -6.25
N THR A 6 6.09 -16.33 -7.37
CA THR A 6 7.16 -17.32 -7.45
C THR A 6 8.31 -16.81 -8.32
N LYS A 7 9.53 -17.06 -7.87
CA LYS A 7 10.75 -16.68 -8.61
C LYS A 7 10.99 -17.61 -9.77
N VAL A 8 11.28 -17.05 -10.92
CA VAL A 8 11.68 -17.83 -12.12
C VAL A 8 13.22 -17.91 -12.20
N PRO A 9 13.81 -19.08 -12.47
CA PRO A 9 13.20 -20.39 -12.71
C PRO A 9 13.05 -21.27 -11.45
N THR A 10 13.35 -20.75 -10.26
CA THR A 10 13.53 -21.58 -9.06
C THR A 10 12.23 -22.06 -8.42
N GLY A 11 11.08 -21.44 -8.73
CA GLY A 11 9.79 -21.71 -8.10
C GLY A 11 9.70 -21.29 -6.62
N ALA A 12 10.73 -20.60 -6.09
CA ALA A 12 10.74 -20.18 -4.71
C ALA A 12 9.70 -19.07 -4.47
N VAL A 13 8.87 -19.26 -3.44
CA VAL A 13 7.85 -18.29 -3.06
C VAL A 13 8.49 -16.98 -2.62
N CYS A 14 7.91 -15.87 -3.06
CA CYS A 14 8.30 -14.53 -2.67
C CYS A 14 7.08 -13.60 -2.54
N GLU A 15 7.30 -12.49 -1.89
CA GLU A 15 6.30 -11.46 -1.63
C GLU A 15 6.81 -10.11 -2.09
N LEU A 16 5.98 -9.35 -2.79
CA LEU A 16 6.18 -7.94 -3.07
C LEU A 16 5.05 -7.13 -2.47
N VAL A 17 5.39 -6.05 -1.78
CA VAL A 17 4.42 -5.05 -1.30
C VAL A 17 4.72 -3.74 -2.01
N LEU A 18 3.79 -3.28 -2.83
CA LEU A 18 3.90 -2.03 -3.58
C LEU A 18 3.78 -0.84 -2.63
N LEU A 19 4.72 0.11 -2.72
CA LEU A 19 4.79 1.31 -1.88
C LEU A 19 4.31 2.54 -2.65
N CYS A 20 5.08 2.92 -3.67
CA CYS A 20 4.76 4.05 -4.52
C CYS A 20 5.20 3.77 -5.96
N GLN A 21 4.46 4.34 -6.91
CA GLN A 21 4.82 4.33 -8.32
C GLN A 21 5.96 5.34 -8.55
N VAL A 22 7.03 4.87 -9.17
CA VAL A 22 8.21 5.70 -9.44
C VAL A 22 8.11 6.32 -10.84
N LYS A 23 7.89 5.47 -11.85
CA LYS A 23 7.75 5.90 -13.24
C LYS A 23 7.18 4.76 -14.09
N GLY A 24 6.13 5.04 -14.88
CA GLY A 24 5.50 4.02 -15.72
C GLY A 24 5.11 2.80 -14.88
N ASP A 25 5.55 1.62 -15.27
CA ASP A 25 5.25 0.37 -14.56
C ASP A 25 6.29 0.00 -13.50
N THR A 26 7.23 0.90 -13.20
CA THR A 26 8.22 0.74 -12.15
C THR A 26 7.70 1.27 -10.81
N TRP A 27 7.75 0.42 -9.80
CA TRP A 27 7.30 0.69 -8.44
C TRP A 27 8.40 0.47 -7.43
N GLU A 28 8.43 1.28 -6.40
CA GLU A 28 9.16 0.96 -5.19
C GLU A 28 8.38 -0.08 -4.40
N CYS A 29 9.06 -1.16 -4.00
CA CYS A 29 8.45 -2.30 -3.34
C CYS A 29 9.29 -2.78 -2.16
N LEU A 30 8.62 -3.25 -1.10
CA LEU A 30 9.25 -4.19 -0.17
C LEU A 30 9.24 -5.58 -0.80
N ALA A 31 10.33 -6.32 -0.63
CA ALA A 31 10.46 -7.69 -1.12
C ALA A 31 10.82 -8.65 0.01
N ARG A 32 10.18 -9.82 0.03
CA ARG A 32 10.52 -10.92 0.94
C ARG A 32 10.70 -12.22 0.16
N PRO A 33 11.79 -12.95 0.41
CA PRO A 33 12.95 -12.63 1.26
C PRO A 33 13.87 -11.60 0.59
N GLY A 34 14.09 -10.43 1.24
CA GLY A 34 14.79 -9.27 0.66
C GLY A 34 16.19 -9.58 0.12
N LYS A 35 16.99 -10.34 0.87
CA LYS A 35 18.36 -10.72 0.47
C LYS A 35 18.43 -11.60 -0.78
N ARG A 36 17.35 -12.28 -1.13
CA ARG A 36 17.29 -13.21 -2.29
C ARG A 36 16.59 -12.58 -3.50
N MET A 37 16.07 -11.37 -3.35
CA MET A 37 15.43 -10.59 -4.42
C MET A 37 16.42 -9.56 -4.95
N GLN A 38 17.42 -10.06 -5.67
CA GLN A 38 18.49 -9.23 -6.24
C GLN A 38 18.07 -8.67 -7.62
N PRO A 39 18.72 -7.60 -8.10
CA PRO A 39 18.51 -7.10 -9.46
C PRO A 39 18.59 -8.22 -10.49
N GLY A 40 17.67 -8.21 -11.47
CA GLY A 40 17.49 -9.26 -12.47
C GLY A 40 16.61 -10.44 -12.02
N THR A 41 16.18 -10.50 -10.75
CA THR A 41 15.25 -11.53 -10.29
C THR A 41 13.90 -11.33 -10.99
N LYS A 42 13.42 -12.40 -11.66
CA LYS A 42 12.10 -12.46 -12.27
C LYS A 42 11.11 -13.14 -11.34
N VAL A 43 9.90 -12.62 -11.29
CA VAL A 43 8.79 -13.13 -10.47
C VAL A 43 7.55 -13.28 -11.36
N GLU A 44 6.83 -14.37 -11.17
CA GLU A 44 5.51 -14.60 -11.78
C GLU A 44 4.44 -14.67 -10.70
N PHE A 45 3.24 -14.15 -11.03
CA PHE A 45 2.09 -14.13 -10.15
C PHE A 45 0.92 -14.86 -10.81
N GLY A 46 0.16 -15.59 -9.98
CA GLY A 46 -1.02 -16.32 -10.43
C GLY A 46 -0.72 -17.28 -11.56
N ASP A 47 -1.36 -17.06 -12.70
CA ASP A 47 -1.23 -17.84 -13.94
C ASP A 47 -0.07 -17.40 -14.86
N GLY A 48 0.73 -16.41 -14.43
CA GLY A 48 1.82 -15.82 -15.21
C GLY A 48 1.41 -14.62 -16.07
N SER A 49 0.16 -14.20 -16.04
CA SER A 49 -0.33 -13.01 -16.76
C SER A 49 0.15 -11.68 -16.13
N LEU A 50 0.65 -11.75 -14.90
CA LEU A 50 1.40 -10.69 -14.24
C LEU A 50 2.81 -11.18 -13.92
N THR A 51 3.82 -10.44 -14.35
CA THR A 51 5.23 -10.72 -14.05
C THR A 51 5.91 -9.47 -13.54
N ALA A 52 7.06 -9.64 -12.89
CA ALA A 52 7.87 -8.52 -12.42
C ALA A 52 9.36 -8.84 -12.51
N VAL A 53 10.17 -7.80 -12.67
CA VAL A 53 11.64 -7.87 -12.61
C VAL A 53 12.12 -6.89 -11.55
N VAL A 54 13.01 -7.35 -10.69
CA VAL A 54 13.72 -6.47 -9.76
C VAL A 54 14.80 -5.72 -10.53
N ASP A 55 14.71 -4.40 -10.58
CA ASP A 55 15.67 -3.56 -11.32
C ASP A 55 16.83 -3.15 -10.43
N GLU A 56 16.54 -2.72 -9.20
CA GLU A 56 17.52 -2.15 -8.28
C GLU A 56 17.19 -2.47 -6.83
N THR A 57 18.23 -2.50 -6.00
CA THR A 57 18.12 -2.54 -4.54
C THR A 57 18.50 -1.20 -3.96
N LEU A 58 17.60 -0.57 -3.24
CA LEU A 58 17.82 0.73 -2.59
C LEU A 58 18.62 0.58 -1.29
N PRO A 59 19.25 1.67 -0.81
CA PRO A 59 20.04 1.65 0.42
C PRO A 59 19.27 1.20 1.67
N ASP A 60 17.97 1.47 1.72
CA ASP A 60 17.06 1.08 2.82
C ASP A 60 16.55 -0.37 2.69
N GLY A 61 16.96 -1.08 1.63
CA GLY A 61 16.58 -2.47 1.34
C GLY A 61 15.33 -2.62 0.48
N ASN A 62 14.61 -1.55 0.17
CA ASN A 62 13.51 -1.55 -0.79
C ASN A 62 14.03 -1.90 -2.20
N LYS A 63 13.13 -2.21 -3.11
CA LYS A 63 13.45 -2.58 -4.48
C LYS A 63 12.70 -1.70 -5.46
N TYR A 64 13.36 -1.28 -6.53
CA TYR A 64 12.63 -0.90 -7.73
C TYR A 64 12.29 -2.15 -8.51
N VAL A 65 11.02 -2.24 -8.89
CA VAL A 65 10.47 -3.42 -9.56
C VAL A 65 9.60 -2.95 -10.71
N THR A 66 9.90 -3.43 -11.90
CA THR A 66 9.08 -3.16 -13.10
C THR A 66 8.15 -4.33 -13.36
N PHE A 67 6.86 -4.01 -13.49
CA PHE A 67 5.79 -4.97 -13.77
C PHE A 67 5.51 -5.07 -15.27
N THR A 68 5.11 -6.26 -15.71
CA THR A 68 4.61 -6.54 -17.06
C THR A 68 3.32 -7.36 -16.92
N TYR A 69 2.27 -6.95 -17.65
CA TYR A 69 0.93 -7.52 -17.54
C TYR A 69 0.23 -7.49 -18.91
N ASP A 70 -0.85 -8.24 -19.04
CA ASP A 70 -1.65 -8.40 -20.26
C ASP A 70 -2.97 -7.62 -20.26
N THR A 71 -3.18 -6.77 -19.25
CA THR A 71 -4.35 -5.87 -19.09
C THR A 71 -4.03 -4.44 -19.51
N GLU A 72 -5.03 -3.54 -19.54
CA GLU A 72 -4.79 -2.12 -19.83
C GLU A 72 -3.99 -1.42 -18.73
N THR A 73 -4.21 -1.82 -17.47
CA THR A 73 -3.56 -1.22 -16.31
C THR A 73 -3.05 -2.29 -15.33
N LEU A 74 -2.00 -1.94 -14.59
CA LEU A 74 -1.53 -2.77 -13.48
C LEU A 74 -2.61 -2.95 -12.39
N TYR A 75 -3.46 -1.94 -12.18
CA TYR A 75 -4.50 -1.98 -11.14
C TYR A 75 -5.47 -3.14 -11.33
N GLU A 76 -5.83 -3.51 -12.57
CA GLU A 76 -6.67 -4.68 -12.85
C GLU A 76 -6.02 -5.97 -12.35
N LYS A 77 -4.71 -6.12 -12.53
CA LYS A 77 -3.96 -7.25 -11.99
C LYS A 77 -3.79 -7.19 -10.47
N LEU A 78 -3.72 -5.98 -9.90
CA LEU A 78 -3.70 -5.83 -8.45
C LEU A 78 -5.05 -6.17 -7.81
N ASP A 79 -6.15 -5.96 -8.51
CA ASP A 79 -7.48 -6.40 -8.05
C ASP A 79 -7.63 -7.92 -8.13
N GLU A 80 -7.02 -8.56 -9.13
CA GLU A 80 -7.06 -10.01 -9.34
C GLU A 80 -6.15 -10.76 -8.35
N PHE A 81 -4.89 -10.37 -8.24
CA PHE A 81 -3.86 -11.11 -7.48
C PHE A 81 -3.45 -10.43 -6.17
N GLY A 82 -3.78 -9.16 -6.01
CA GLY A 82 -3.38 -8.37 -4.86
C GLY A 82 -4.16 -8.73 -3.59
N LYS A 83 -3.45 -8.66 -2.48
CA LYS A 83 -4.05 -8.77 -1.15
C LYS A 83 -3.87 -7.45 -0.40
N MET A 84 -4.80 -7.14 0.49
CA MET A 84 -4.66 -6.01 1.40
C MET A 84 -3.39 -6.21 2.25
N PRO A 85 -2.46 -5.25 2.29
CA PRO A 85 -1.34 -5.27 3.22
C PRO A 85 -1.89 -5.05 4.63
N LEU A 86 -1.82 -6.09 5.46
CA LEU A 86 -2.24 -6.02 6.86
C LEU A 86 -1.02 -5.82 7.77
N PRO A 87 -1.17 -5.15 8.92
CA PRO A 87 -0.14 -5.10 9.94
C PRO A 87 0.33 -6.50 10.34
N PRO A 88 1.61 -6.69 10.70
CA PRO A 88 2.18 -8.02 10.96
C PRO A 88 1.49 -8.82 12.09
N TYR A 89 0.81 -8.13 13.02
CA TYR A 89 0.09 -8.78 14.11
C TYR A 89 -1.26 -9.37 13.68
N ILE A 90 -1.78 -9.01 12.49
CA ILE A 90 -2.99 -9.61 11.92
C ILE A 90 -2.57 -10.80 11.06
N THR A 91 -2.72 -12.00 11.60
CA THR A 91 -2.34 -13.25 10.94
C THR A 91 -3.50 -13.92 10.20
N LYS A 92 -4.74 -13.59 10.58
CA LYS A 92 -5.94 -14.12 9.93
C LYS A 92 -6.13 -13.47 8.57
N GLN A 93 -6.34 -14.27 7.53
CA GLN A 93 -6.75 -13.75 6.23
C GLN A 93 -8.17 -13.20 6.32
N LEU A 94 -8.40 -12.03 5.71
CA LEU A 94 -9.72 -11.46 5.59
C LEU A 94 -10.48 -12.20 4.46
N GLU A 95 -11.69 -12.64 4.77
CA GLU A 95 -12.61 -13.19 3.76
C GLU A 95 -13.14 -12.06 2.87
N ASP A 96 -13.35 -10.90 3.45
CA ASP A 96 -13.75 -9.67 2.76
C ASP A 96 -12.70 -8.58 3.05
N GLN A 97 -11.96 -8.20 2.02
CA GLN A 97 -10.90 -7.19 2.12
C GLN A 97 -11.45 -5.79 2.45
N SER A 98 -12.72 -5.51 2.13
CA SER A 98 -13.35 -4.23 2.42
C SER A 98 -13.46 -3.95 3.92
N GLN A 99 -13.41 -4.98 4.76
CA GLN A 99 -13.44 -4.84 6.22
C GLN A 99 -12.21 -4.10 6.79
N TYR A 100 -11.10 -4.07 6.04
CA TYR A 100 -9.89 -3.35 6.44
C TYR A 100 -9.69 -2.06 5.64
N GLN A 101 -10.78 -1.42 5.22
CA GLN A 101 -10.79 -0.12 4.57
C GLN A 101 -11.93 0.74 5.12
N THR A 102 -11.72 2.04 5.16
CA THR A 102 -12.76 2.97 5.62
C THR A 102 -13.84 3.15 4.57
N VAL A 103 -15.07 3.41 5.02
CA VAL A 103 -16.23 3.66 4.13
C VAL A 103 -16.11 4.96 3.31
N TYR A 104 -15.14 5.80 3.65
CA TYR A 104 -14.87 7.07 2.97
C TYR A 104 -13.57 7.06 2.15
N ALA A 105 -12.89 5.92 2.01
CA ALA A 105 -11.73 5.81 1.13
C ALA A 105 -12.14 6.00 -0.34
N LYS A 106 -11.44 6.87 -1.06
CA LYS A 106 -11.72 7.19 -2.47
C LYS A 106 -10.48 7.08 -3.34
N GLU A 107 -9.38 7.68 -2.90
CA GLU A 107 -8.16 7.79 -3.69
C GLU A 107 -7.23 6.61 -3.44
N LEU A 108 -6.76 6.00 -4.53
CA LEU A 108 -5.75 4.94 -4.46
C LEU A 108 -4.36 5.52 -4.21
N GLY A 109 -3.52 4.82 -3.44
CA GLY A 109 -2.12 5.25 -3.20
C GLY A 109 -1.60 5.00 -1.79
N SER A 110 -2.48 4.78 -0.81
CA SER A 110 -2.06 4.48 0.57
C SER A 110 -1.67 3.03 0.74
N ALA A 111 -0.58 2.78 1.48
CA ALA A 111 -0.16 1.44 1.86
C ALA A 111 -0.79 0.97 3.19
N ALA A 112 -1.35 1.88 3.98
CA ALA A 112 -1.99 1.59 5.25
C ALA A 112 -3.37 2.26 5.34
N ALA A 113 -4.32 1.60 6.01
CA ALA A 113 -5.62 2.17 6.30
C ALA A 113 -5.61 2.92 7.64
N PRO A 114 -6.36 4.04 7.78
CA PRO A 114 -6.54 4.72 9.05
C PRO A 114 -7.46 3.88 9.96
N THR A 115 -6.88 3.01 10.76
CA THR A 115 -7.60 1.97 11.52
C THR A 115 -8.68 2.52 12.47
N ALA A 116 -8.48 3.70 13.04
CA ALA A 116 -9.52 4.38 13.83
C ALA A 116 -10.78 4.68 12.99
N GLY A 117 -10.61 4.94 11.70
CA GLY A 117 -11.69 5.19 10.77
C GLY A 117 -12.55 3.98 10.42
N LEU A 118 -12.07 2.75 10.70
CA LEU A 118 -12.84 1.53 10.45
C LEU A 118 -14.11 1.42 11.32
N HIS A 119 -14.20 2.19 12.40
CA HIS A 119 -15.39 2.26 13.25
C HIS A 119 -16.54 3.07 12.63
N PHE A 120 -16.28 3.88 11.59
CA PHE A 120 -17.33 4.61 10.90
C PHE A 120 -18.07 3.69 9.93
N THR A 121 -19.40 3.76 9.99
CA THR A 121 -20.31 3.13 9.03
C THR A 121 -21.00 4.21 8.20
N PRO A 122 -21.55 3.89 7.01
CA PRO A 122 -22.35 4.86 6.25
C PRO A 122 -23.49 5.45 7.09
N GLN A 123 -24.18 4.63 7.88
CA GLN A 123 -25.28 5.03 8.75
C GLN A 123 -24.83 6.01 9.85
N LEU A 124 -23.65 5.78 10.43
CA LEU A 124 -23.07 6.71 11.41
C LEU A 124 -22.72 8.04 10.77
N MET A 125 -22.12 8.02 9.58
CA MET A 125 -21.80 9.24 8.82
C MET A 125 -23.06 10.05 8.52
N ASP A 126 -24.14 9.39 8.09
CA ASP A 126 -25.44 10.05 7.83
C ASP A 126 -26.08 10.60 9.12
N THR A 127 -25.94 9.88 10.22
CA THR A 127 -26.42 10.37 11.54
C THR A 127 -25.66 11.63 11.97
N ILE A 128 -24.35 11.68 11.77
CA ILE A 128 -23.52 12.84 12.08
C ILE A 128 -23.97 14.04 11.23
N ARG A 129 -24.15 13.86 9.92
CA ARG A 129 -24.64 14.92 9.01
C ARG A 129 -26.03 15.42 9.41
N SER A 130 -26.95 14.53 9.75
CA SER A 130 -28.31 14.87 10.13
C SER A 130 -28.39 15.68 11.42
N ARG A 131 -27.37 15.64 12.26
CA ARG A 131 -27.22 16.45 13.46
C ARG A 131 -26.59 17.82 13.21
N GLY A 132 -26.38 18.19 11.95
CA GLY A 132 -25.79 19.49 11.57
C GLY A 132 -24.26 19.55 11.75
N VAL A 133 -23.61 18.43 11.93
CA VAL A 133 -22.12 18.37 12.00
C VAL A 133 -21.56 18.34 10.59
N ASN A 134 -20.67 19.26 10.28
CA ASN A 134 -19.95 19.27 9.02
C ASN A 134 -18.90 18.16 8.98
N ILE A 135 -18.79 17.51 7.84
CA ILE A 135 -17.75 16.51 7.56
C ILE A 135 -16.88 17.05 6.42
N ALA A 136 -15.59 17.22 6.70
CA ALA A 136 -14.59 17.63 5.73
C ALA A 136 -13.63 16.46 5.50
N GLU A 137 -13.26 16.27 4.24
CA GLU A 137 -12.37 15.18 3.84
C GLU A 137 -10.98 15.71 3.46
N VAL A 138 -9.94 14.97 3.83
CA VAL A 138 -8.58 15.19 3.39
C VAL A 138 -8.04 13.86 2.86
N THR A 139 -7.16 13.90 1.86
CA THR A 139 -6.50 12.69 1.36
C THR A 139 -5.12 12.58 1.98
N LEU A 140 -4.82 11.41 2.55
CA LEU A 140 -3.51 11.05 3.07
C LEU A 140 -3.06 9.76 2.41
N HIS A 141 -1.84 9.74 1.84
CA HIS A 141 -1.21 8.52 1.38
C HIS A 141 -0.22 8.04 2.44
N VAL A 142 -0.73 7.21 3.36
CA VAL A 142 0.07 6.68 4.47
C VAL A 142 0.99 5.58 3.95
N GLY A 143 2.30 5.80 4.13
CA GLY A 143 3.34 4.88 3.71
C GLY A 143 3.58 3.75 4.71
N LEU A 144 4.46 2.82 4.33
CA LEU A 144 4.87 1.71 5.21
C LEU A 144 5.77 2.15 6.38
N GLY A 145 6.23 3.38 6.40
CA GLY A 145 6.96 3.94 7.53
C GLY A 145 6.22 3.74 8.86
N THR A 146 4.87 3.83 8.81
CA THR A 146 3.98 3.56 9.95
C THR A 146 4.13 2.15 10.55
N PHE A 147 4.58 1.15 9.78
CA PHE A 147 4.78 -0.22 10.25
C PHE A 147 6.25 -0.54 10.59
N ARG A 148 7.19 0.38 10.34
CA ARG A 148 8.59 0.17 10.68
C ARG A 148 8.79 0.44 12.18
N PRO A 149 9.40 -0.50 12.92
CA PRO A 149 9.78 -0.22 14.31
C PRO A 149 10.86 0.85 14.34
N VAL A 150 10.81 1.70 15.35
CA VAL A 150 11.92 2.62 15.68
C VAL A 150 13.04 1.78 16.26
N ASN A 151 14.23 1.85 15.66
CA ASN A 151 15.40 1.07 16.07
C ASN A 151 16.53 1.95 16.64
N GLU A 152 16.38 3.26 16.52
CA GLU A 152 17.33 4.24 17.03
C GLU A 152 17.26 4.33 18.55
N GLU A 153 18.42 4.39 19.21
CA GLU A 153 18.51 4.55 20.66
C GLU A 153 18.24 6.01 21.10
N SER A 154 18.56 6.98 20.22
CA SER A 154 18.31 8.41 20.44
C SER A 154 17.19 8.90 19.53
N ILE A 155 16.29 9.72 20.08
CA ILE A 155 15.18 10.33 19.34
C ILE A 155 15.69 11.25 18.23
N GLU A 156 16.83 11.93 18.46
CA GLU A 156 17.46 12.84 17.51
C GLU A 156 17.96 12.14 16.25
N ASP A 157 18.28 10.85 16.35
CA ASP A 157 18.75 10.05 15.21
C ASP A 157 17.61 9.49 14.36
N HIS A 158 16.38 9.55 14.87
CA HIS A 158 15.21 9.04 14.15
C HIS A 158 14.86 9.94 12.97
N GLN A 159 14.93 9.38 11.76
CA GLN A 159 14.49 10.06 10.54
C GLN A 159 13.01 9.82 10.30
N MET A 160 12.20 10.86 10.51
CA MET A 160 10.78 10.82 10.18
C MET A 160 10.59 10.67 8.67
N HIS A 161 9.76 9.71 8.26
CA HIS A 161 9.35 9.59 6.88
C HIS A 161 8.35 10.70 6.52
N SER A 162 8.32 11.08 5.24
CA SER A 162 7.33 12.02 4.72
C SER A 162 6.18 11.27 4.07
N GLU A 163 4.99 11.86 4.14
CA GLU A 163 3.78 11.34 3.52
C GLU A 163 3.11 12.42 2.69
N TRP A 164 2.52 12.01 1.58
CA TRP A 164 1.79 12.92 0.71
C TRP A 164 0.38 13.16 1.26
N TYR A 165 -0.08 14.40 1.23
CA TYR A 165 -1.44 14.75 1.57
C TYR A 165 -2.03 15.80 0.60
N SER A 166 -3.36 15.85 0.54
CA SER A 166 -4.09 16.87 -0.20
C SER A 166 -5.29 17.38 0.60
N VAL A 167 -5.49 18.69 0.58
CA VAL A 167 -6.65 19.37 1.15
C VAL A 167 -7.31 20.18 0.03
N SER A 168 -8.58 19.93 -0.23
CA SER A 168 -9.33 20.68 -1.24
C SER A 168 -9.61 22.13 -0.77
N GLU A 169 -9.81 23.04 -1.73
CA GLU A 169 -10.23 24.41 -1.39
C GLU A 169 -11.55 24.45 -0.60
N GLU A 170 -12.47 23.55 -0.93
CA GLU A 170 -13.76 23.43 -0.23
C GLU A 170 -13.56 23.05 1.23
N THR A 171 -12.74 22.02 1.49
CA THR A 171 -12.36 21.62 2.85
C THR A 171 -11.67 22.75 3.60
N ALA A 172 -10.71 23.45 2.95
CA ALA A 172 -10.01 24.56 3.57
C ALA A 172 -10.96 25.71 3.94
N LYS A 173 -11.92 26.05 3.07
CA LYS A 173 -12.95 27.09 3.35
C LYS A 173 -13.92 26.68 4.47
N LEU A 174 -14.18 25.39 4.59
CA LEU A 174 -15.08 24.90 5.65
C LEU A 174 -14.42 24.97 7.03
N ILE A 175 -13.11 24.77 7.11
CA ILE A 175 -12.35 24.77 8.36
C ILE A 175 -12.01 26.19 8.83
N ASN A 176 -11.75 27.14 7.91
CA ASN A 176 -11.40 28.54 8.21
C ASN A 176 -12.63 29.41 8.43
#